data_bf38e75ad0af32274637a9dcc206c74c
#
_entry.id   bf38e75ad0af32274637a9dcc206c74c
#
_cell.length_a   1.000
_cell.length_b   1.000
_cell.length_c   1.000
_cell.angle_alpha   90.00
_cell.angle_beta   90.00
_cell.angle_gamma   90.00
#
_symmetry.space_group_name_H-M   'P 1'
#
loop_
_entity.id
_entity.type
_entity.pdbx_description
1 polymer ?
#
loop_
_entity_poly.entity_id
_entity_poly.type
_entity_poly.pdbx_seq_one_letter_code
_entity_poly.pdbx_strand_id
1 'polypeptide(L)'
;MRGLIFAAIGLGLVACTAPEVVPVPAETAWQFDAHASALRAASCPEGTAFERAISLPISVTEIERGTPAQQAKALQGMSFVGAWHLTADNPNFGGLSGLAVMRSGSLLAINDAGVWVWIGIDPETGAPDGIGSIANMRAADGNFFASKKAGDSEGLAFRDGLALVSFEQEHRIEAFDLEGCGTAARAARVVDLPSVILDQRVPNNRGAEALSLFGDGALQVGFEVRNLEGSPAGRVIGHKTLADVSRLYQPDSYLLTDMDYHGEMMAHVFRAYDPIRGTRVRVRVS
;
A
#
# COMPACT_ATOMS: atom_id res chain seq x y z
N MET A 1 77.86 40.04 -34.45
CA MET A 1 76.80 39.11 -34.88
C MET A 1 76.20 38.50 -33.59
N ARG A 2 74.97 38.93 -33.31
CA ARG A 2 74.24 38.46 -32.08
C ARG A 2 73.25 37.40 -32.52
N GLY A 3 73.41 36.17 -32.05
CA GLY A 3 72.47 35.08 -32.28
C GLY A 3 71.35 35.15 -31.26
N LEU A 4 70.12 35.17 -31.74
CA LEU A 4 68.90 35.02 -30.94
C LEU A 4 68.59 33.52 -30.76
N ILE A 5 68.47 33.12 -29.46
CA ILE A 5 67.96 31.80 -29.09
C ILE A 5 66.49 31.92 -28.82
N PHE A 6 65.64 31.23 -29.63
CA PHE A 6 64.24 31.07 -29.32
C PHE A 6 64.01 29.85 -28.41
N ALA A 7 63.49 30.11 -27.23
CA ALA A 7 63.00 29.04 -26.36
C ALA A 7 61.52 28.80 -26.65
N ALA A 8 61.17 27.63 -27.12
CA ALA A 8 59.76 27.20 -27.28
C ALA A 8 59.24 26.65 -25.96
N ILE A 9 58.30 27.35 -25.35
CA ILE A 9 57.57 26.87 -24.17
C ILE A 9 56.39 26.01 -24.68
N GLY A 10 56.48 24.70 -24.50
CA GLY A 10 55.41 23.78 -24.75
C GLY A 10 54.38 23.86 -23.62
N LEU A 11 53.17 24.41 -23.87
CA LEU A 11 52.03 24.26 -22.99
C LEU A 11 51.48 22.82 -23.10
N GLY A 12 51.72 22.00 -22.09
CA GLY A 12 51.05 20.72 -21.94
C GLY A 12 49.61 20.93 -21.48
N LEU A 13 48.63 20.69 -22.37
CA LEU A 13 47.21 20.59 -22.01
C LEU A 13 47.05 19.30 -21.21
N VAL A 14 46.91 19.41 -19.88
CA VAL A 14 46.39 18.33 -19.05
C VAL A 14 44.90 18.25 -19.29
N ALA A 15 44.46 17.29 -20.11
CA ALA A 15 43.07 16.96 -20.27
C ALA A 15 42.59 16.34 -18.92
N CYS A 16 41.82 17.10 -18.15
CA CYS A 16 41.01 16.55 -17.07
C CYS A 16 39.96 15.65 -17.70
N THR A 17 40.18 14.35 -17.71
CA THR A 17 39.15 13.37 -17.97
C THR A 17 38.17 13.43 -16.80
N ALA A 18 36.95 13.86 -17.05
CA ALA A 18 35.86 13.73 -16.07
C ALA A 18 35.76 12.25 -15.66
N PRO A 19 35.55 11.94 -14.36
CA PRO A 19 35.38 10.57 -13.94
C PRO A 19 34.22 9.96 -14.73
N GLU A 20 34.50 8.81 -15.36
CA GLU A 20 33.52 8.01 -16.05
C GLU A 20 32.45 7.63 -15.03
N VAL A 21 31.24 8.18 -15.17
CA VAL A 21 30.07 7.80 -14.35
C VAL A 21 29.72 6.38 -14.77
N VAL A 22 30.19 5.39 -14.02
CA VAL A 22 29.77 4.00 -14.18
C VAL A 22 28.26 3.99 -13.94
N PRO A 23 27.42 3.61 -14.93
CA PRO A 23 25.99 3.53 -14.72
C PRO A 23 25.75 2.53 -13.60
N VAL A 24 25.14 2.98 -12.50
CA VAL A 24 24.60 2.06 -11.49
C VAL A 24 23.60 1.17 -12.23
N PRO A 25 23.72 -0.17 -12.16
CA PRO A 25 22.73 -1.05 -12.76
C PRO A 25 21.35 -0.60 -12.31
N ALA A 26 20.42 -0.40 -13.25
CA ALA A 26 19.04 -0.10 -12.91
C ALA A 26 18.55 -1.24 -12.03
N GLU A 27 18.28 -0.98 -10.76
CA GLU A 27 17.65 -1.96 -9.87
C GLU A 27 16.35 -2.37 -10.52
N THR A 28 16.16 -3.66 -10.71
CA THR A 28 14.94 -4.20 -11.31
C THR A 28 13.78 -4.00 -10.36
N ALA A 29 12.62 -3.62 -10.87
CA ALA A 29 11.40 -3.51 -10.07
C ALA A 29 11.15 -4.82 -9.31
N TRP A 30 10.75 -4.68 -8.04
CA TRP A 30 10.34 -5.83 -7.24
C TRP A 30 9.18 -6.54 -7.92
N GLN A 31 9.25 -7.87 -8.02
CA GLN A 31 8.27 -8.69 -8.72
C GLN A 31 7.68 -9.74 -7.79
N PHE A 32 6.35 -9.82 -7.74
CA PHE A 32 5.63 -10.76 -6.89
C PHE A 32 6.08 -12.21 -7.09
N ASP A 33 6.07 -12.69 -8.33
CA ASP A 33 6.39 -14.09 -8.64
C ASP A 33 7.83 -14.48 -8.29
N ALA A 34 8.76 -13.53 -8.39
CA ALA A 34 10.16 -13.77 -8.03
C ALA A 34 10.37 -13.93 -6.51
N HIS A 35 9.48 -13.38 -5.68
CA HIS A 35 9.64 -13.33 -4.23
C HIS A 35 8.61 -14.19 -3.47
N ALA A 36 7.45 -14.50 -4.08
CA ALA A 36 6.33 -15.15 -3.42
C ALA A 36 6.71 -16.45 -2.69
N SER A 37 7.50 -17.33 -3.31
CA SER A 37 7.90 -18.60 -2.69
C SER A 37 8.74 -18.39 -1.41
N ALA A 38 9.71 -17.48 -1.44
CA ALA A 38 10.54 -17.19 -0.28
C ALA A 38 9.74 -16.50 0.84
N LEU A 39 8.83 -15.58 0.49
CA LEU A 39 7.96 -14.91 1.44
C LEU A 39 6.98 -15.88 2.10
N ARG A 40 6.41 -16.83 1.35
CA ARG A 40 5.56 -17.89 1.91
C ARG A 40 6.33 -18.74 2.91
N ALA A 41 7.52 -19.22 2.54
CA ALA A 41 8.35 -20.02 3.43
C ALA A 41 8.74 -19.26 4.72
N ALA A 42 8.99 -17.98 4.63
CA ALA A 42 9.31 -17.14 5.78
C ALA A 42 8.07 -16.85 6.65
N SER A 43 6.91 -16.61 6.02
CA SER A 43 5.66 -16.31 6.71
C SER A 43 5.00 -17.55 7.32
N CYS A 44 5.15 -18.70 6.65
CA CYS A 44 4.60 -19.98 7.08
C CYS A 44 5.73 -21.02 7.17
N PRO A 45 6.60 -20.98 8.21
CA PRO A 45 7.66 -21.94 8.40
C PRO A 45 7.14 -23.38 8.50
N GLU A 46 7.95 -24.35 8.06
CA GLU A 46 7.62 -25.76 8.14
C GLU A 46 7.18 -26.17 9.57
N GLY A 47 6.10 -26.94 9.64
CA GLY A 47 5.51 -27.36 10.91
C GLY A 47 4.54 -26.35 11.54
N THR A 48 4.32 -25.17 10.93
CA THR A 48 3.28 -24.24 11.39
C THR A 48 1.90 -24.81 11.06
N ALA A 49 1.07 -25.02 12.08
CA ALA A 49 -0.31 -25.45 11.88
C ALA A 49 -1.17 -24.33 11.31
N PHE A 50 -2.09 -24.68 10.42
CA PHE A 50 -3.08 -23.73 9.91
C PHE A 50 -4.04 -23.32 11.03
N GLU A 51 -4.18 -22.02 11.26
CA GLU A 51 -5.15 -21.46 12.20
C GLU A 51 -6.26 -20.71 11.46
N ARG A 52 -7.49 -20.80 11.97
CA ARG A 52 -8.64 -20.07 11.44
C ARG A 52 -8.89 -18.81 12.25
N ALA A 53 -9.40 -17.79 11.59
CA ALA A 53 -9.92 -16.61 12.25
C ALA A 53 -11.15 -16.95 13.13
N ILE A 54 -11.38 -16.15 14.14
CA ILE A 54 -12.52 -16.27 15.05
C ILE A 54 -13.77 -15.72 14.33
N SER A 55 -14.89 -16.43 14.40
CA SER A 55 -16.17 -15.96 13.85
C SER A 55 -16.57 -14.61 14.44
N LEU A 56 -17.02 -13.71 13.60
CA LEU A 56 -17.43 -12.36 13.97
C LEU A 56 -18.76 -12.04 13.26
N PRO A 57 -19.90 -12.14 13.96
CA PRO A 57 -21.17 -11.62 13.41
C PRO A 57 -21.07 -10.11 13.18
N ILE A 58 -21.44 -9.66 11.99
CA ILE A 58 -21.41 -8.26 11.58
C ILE A 58 -22.85 -7.77 11.42
N SER A 59 -23.21 -6.70 12.12
CA SER A 59 -24.47 -6.00 11.89
C SER A 59 -24.31 -5.08 10.69
N VAL A 60 -25.19 -5.26 9.70
CA VAL A 60 -25.21 -4.53 8.44
C VAL A 60 -26.41 -3.60 8.40
N THR A 61 -26.18 -2.31 8.26
CA THR A 61 -27.25 -1.32 8.10
C THR A 61 -27.05 -0.58 6.78
N GLU A 62 -28.02 -0.68 5.88
CA GLU A 62 -27.94 0.06 4.61
C GLU A 62 -28.02 1.57 4.88
N ILE A 63 -27.12 2.33 4.24
CA ILE A 63 -27.11 3.79 4.29
C ILE A 63 -27.98 4.31 3.15
N GLU A 64 -28.87 5.26 3.45
CA GLU A 64 -29.75 5.87 2.46
C GLU A 64 -28.93 6.47 1.31
N ARG A 65 -29.37 6.16 0.10
CA ARG A 65 -28.81 6.73 -1.13
C ARG A 65 -29.24 8.20 -1.21
N GLY A 66 -28.33 9.06 -1.59
CA GLY A 66 -28.69 10.40 -2.01
C GLY A 66 -29.66 10.39 -3.20
N THR A 67 -30.25 11.52 -3.51
CA THR A 67 -31.13 11.66 -4.68
C THR A 67 -30.40 11.30 -5.99
N PRO A 68 -31.10 10.85 -7.05
CA PRO A 68 -30.49 10.57 -8.35
C PRO A 68 -29.64 11.73 -8.89
N ALA A 69 -30.06 12.97 -8.67
CA ALA A 69 -29.28 14.15 -9.08
C ALA A 69 -27.97 14.30 -8.29
N GLN A 70 -27.97 14.00 -7.00
CA GLN A 70 -26.75 13.99 -6.18
C GLN A 70 -25.81 12.87 -6.61
N GLN A 71 -26.33 11.68 -6.88
CA GLN A 71 -25.55 10.55 -7.38
C GLN A 71 -24.91 10.85 -8.74
N ALA A 72 -25.68 11.36 -9.70
CA ALA A 72 -25.18 11.71 -11.02
C ALA A 72 -24.04 12.75 -10.95
N LYS A 73 -24.15 13.72 -10.03
CA LYS A 73 -23.10 14.72 -9.81
C LYS A 73 -21.85 14.15 -9.14
N ALA A 74 -22.03 13.21 -8.21
CA ALA A 74 -20.93 12.65 -7.42
C ALA A 74 -20.15 11.56 -8.15
N LEU A 75 -20.83 10.74 -8.95
CA LEU A 75 -20.29 9.48 -9.46
C LEU A 75 -19.69 9.58 -10.88
N GLN A 76 -20.03 10.59 -11.66
CA GLN A 76 -19.42 10.93 -12.95
C GLN A 76 -18.98 9.72 -13.81
N GLY A 77 -19.93 8.86 -14.18
CA GLY A 77 -19.69 7.66 -15.01
C GLY A 77 -19.54 6.35 -14.23
N MET A 78 -19.61 6.38 -12.91
CA MET A 78 -19.72 5.20 -12.06
C MET A 78 -21.17 4.96 -11.65
N SER A 79 -21.55 3.69 -11.42
CA SER A 79 -22.84 3.31 -10.87
C SER A 79 -22.76 3.11 -9.37
N PHE A 80 -23.69 3.65 -8.63
CA PHE A 80 -23.82 3.40 -7.19
C PHE A 80 -24.51 2.05 -6.97
N VAL A 81 -23.82 1.09 -6.37
CA VAL A 81 -24.36 -0.23 -6.04
C VAL A 81 -25.05 -0.19 -4.66
N GLY A 82 -24.35 0.27 -3.64
CA GLY A 82 -24.86 0.35 -2.28
C GLY A 82 -23.87 1.02 -1.34
N ALA A 83 -24.33 1.35 -0.15
CA ALA A 83 -23.49 1.76 0.98
C ALA A 83 -24.03 1.16 2.27
N TRP A 84 -23.18 0.68 3.13
CA TRP A 84 -23.55 0.01 4.36
C TRP A 84 -22.70 0.48 5.52
N HIS A 85 -23.34 0.65 6.67
CA HIS A 85 -22.66 0.83 7.93
C HIS A 85 -22.52 -0.54 8.60
N LEU A 86 -21.27 -0.92 8.91
CA LEU A 86 -20.95 -2.19 9.52
C LEU A 86 -20.55 -1.97 10.99
N THR A 87 -21.12 -2.77 11.89
CA THR A 87 -20.76 -2.81 13.29
C THR A 87 -20.64 -4.25 13.78
N ALA A 88 -19.84 -4.50 14.82
CA ALA A 88 -19.73 -5.79 15.45
C ALA A 88 -19.51 -5.63 16.96
N ASP A 89 -19.91 -6.63 17.72
CA ASP A 89 -19.65 -6.67 19.17
C ASP A 89 -18.21 -7.21 19.44
N ASN A 90 -17.24 -6.45 18.98
CA ASN A 90 -15.83 -6.74 19.16
C ASN A 90 -15.04 -5.42 19.16
N PRO A 91 -14.30 -5.08 20.23
CA PRO A 91 -13.59 -3.80 20.34
C PRO A 91 -12.48 -3.62 19.28
N ASN A 92 -12.01 -4.70 18.67
CA ASN A 92 -11.01 -4.64 17.60
C ASN A 92 -11.62 -4.50 16.19
N PHE A 93 -12.95 -4.47 16.08
CA PHE A 93 -13.62 -4.22 14.79
C PHE A 93 -13.81 -2.73 14.57
N GLY A 94 -13.19 -2.20 13.53
CA GLY A 94 -13.25 -0.79 13.14
C GLY A 94 -11.87 -0.27 12.74
N GLY A 95 -11.77 1.01 12.36
CA GLY A 95 -10.51 1.60 11.90
C GLY A 95 -9.92 0.89 10.69
N LEU A 96 -10.78 0.42 9.76
CA LEU A 96 -10.32 -0.30 8.57
C LEU A 96 -9.52 0.64 7.68
N SER A 97 -8.29 0.23 7.36
CA SER A 97 -7.32 1.02 6.61
C SER A 97 -7.13 0.49 5.19
N GLY A 98 -6.96 -0.81 5.01
CA GLY A 98 -6.77 -1.47 3.72
C GLY A 98 -7.88 -2.49 3.43
N LEU A 99 -8.20 -2.66 2.13
CA LEU A 99 -9.24 -3.57 1.67
C LEU A 99 -8.80 -4.30 0.39
N ALA A 100 -9.04 -5.60 0.34
CA ALA A 100 -8.83 -6.40 -0.87
C ALA A 100 -10.01 -7.33 -1.14
N VAL A 101 -10.31 -7.56 -2.42
CA VAL A 101 -11.31 -8.53 -2.85
C VAL A 101 -10.65 -9.90 -2.98
N MET A 102 -11.17 -10.88 -2.28
CA MET A 102 -10.69 -12.26 -2.35
C MET A 102 -11.29 -12.99 -3.56
N ARG A 103 -10.64 -14.08 -3.98
CA ARG A 103 -11.14 -14.93 -5.08
C ARG A 103 -12.55 -15.49 -4.81
N SER A 104 -12.93 -15.65 -3.55
CA SER A 104 -14.30 -16.06 -3.13
C SER A 104 -15.35 -14.97 -3.34
N GLY A 105 -14.98 -13.75 -3.65
CA GLY A 105 -15.85 -12.57 -3.66
C GLY A 105 -15.98 -11.89 -2.29
N SER A 106 -15.54 -12.54 -1.20
CA SER A 106 -15.49 -11.90 0.13
C SER A 106 -14.43 -10.81 0.17
N LEU A 107 -14.50 -9.93 1.16
CA LEU A 107 -13.49 -8.91 1.39
C LEU A 107 -12.53 -9.34 2.50
N LEU A 108 -11.25 -9.04 2.31
CA LEU A 108 -10.23 -9.04 3.35
C LEU A 108 -9.90 -7.59 3.67
N ALA A 109 -10.01 -7.22 4.92
CA ALA A 109 -9.64 -5.90 5.41
C ALA A 109 -8.57 -6.01 6.50
N ILE A 110 -7.84 -4.93 6.68
CA ILE A 110 -6.92 -4.72 7.80
C ILE A 110 -7.31 -3.46 8.56
N ASN A 111 -6.89 -3.34 9.80
CA ASN A 111 -7.06 -2.12 10.55
C ASN A 111 -5.72 -1.61 11.12
N ASP A 112 -5.73 -0.36 11.58
CA ASP A 112 -4.57 0.35 12.14
C ASP A 112 -4.04 -0.21 13.48
N ALA A 113 -4.59 -1.33 13.95
CA ALA A 113 -4.14 -2.04 15.15
C ALA A 113 -3.53 -3.43 14.84
N GLY A 114 -3.27 -3.73 13.57
CA GLY A 114 -2.70 -5.01 13.15
C GLY A 114 -3.68 -6.16 13.25
N VAL A 115 -4.90 -5.97 12.75
CA VAL A 115 -5.98 -6.95 12.80
C VAL A 115 -6.48 -7.26 11.39
N TRP A 116 -6.66 -8.54 11.12
CA TRP A 116 -7.35 -9.07 9.94
C TRP A 116 -8.85 -9.10 10.18
N VAL A 117 -9.64 -8.65 9.21
CA VAL A 117 -11.09 -8.77 9.19
C VAL A 117 -11.54 -9.35 7.85
N TRP A 118 -12.22 -10.46 7.87
CA TRP A 118 -12.92 -11.01 6.69
C TRP A 118 -14.37 -10.63 6.76
N ILE A 119 -14.93 -10.19 5.62
CA ILE A 119 -16.31 -9.76 5.49
C ILE A 119 -16.95 -10.54 4.34
N GLY A 120 -17.99 -11.30 4.64
CA GLY A 120 -18.77 -12.02 3.65
C GLY A 120 -19.59 -11.06 2.79
N ILE A 121 -19.69 -11.36 1.50
CA ILE A 121 -20.45 -10.60 0.52
C ILE A 121 -21.41 -11.55 -0.15
N ASP A 122 -22.68 -11.18 -0.17
CA ASP A 122 -23.72 -11.87 -0.92
C ASP A 122 -23.43 -11.72 -2.43
N PRO A 123 -23.22 -12.82 -3.16
CA PRO A 123 -22.82 -12.76 -4.57
C PRO A 123 -23.92 -12.27 -5.51
N GLU A 124 -25.20 -12.31 -5.09
CA GLU A 124 -26.32 -11.87 -5.91
C GLU A 124 -26.55 -10.36 -5.80
N THR A 125 -26.38 -9.82 -4.59
CA THR A 125 -26.68 -8.41 -4.30
C THR A 125 -25.43 -7.54 -4.21
N GLY A 126 -24.25 -8.13 -3.96
CA GLY A 126 -23.02 -7.41 -3.66
C GLY A 126 -23.01 -6.75 -2.28
N ALA A 127 -24.04 -7.01 -1.45
CA ALA A 127 -24.13 -6.48 -0.09
C ALA A 127 -23.32 -7.33 0.89
N PRO A 128 -22.84 -6.77 2.00
CA PRO A 128 -22.31 -7.56 3.12
C PRO A 128 -23.43 -8.48 3.67
N ASP A 129 -23.11 -9.77 3.88
CA ASP A 129 -24.07 -10.79 4.30
C ASP A 129 -24.20 -10.95 5.83
N GLY A 130 -23.45 -10.16 6.59
CA GLY A 130 -23.43 -10.23 8.05
C GLY A 130 -22.50 -11.30 8.63
N ILE A 131 -21.82 -12.07 7.78
CA ILE A 131 -20.85 -13.09 8.18
C ILE A 131 -19.45 -12.51 8.11
N GLY A 132 -18.72 -12.62 9.21
CA GLY A 132 -17.32 -12.18 9.23
C GLY A 132 -16.46 -13.05 10.12
N SER A 133 -15.19 -12.77 10.10
CA SER A 133 -14.21 -13.32 11.04
C SER A 133 -13.08 -12.32 11.27
N ILE A 134 -12.38 -12.48 12.40
CA ILE A 134 -11.37 -11.54 12.87
C ILE A 134 -10.18 -12.29 13.49
N ALA A 135 -8.99 -11.76 13.32
CA ALA A 135 -7.77 -12.27 13.97
C ALA A 135 -6.71 -11.19 14.10
N ASN A 136 -5.88 -11.25 15.13
CA ASN A 136 -4.70 -10.39 15.20
C ASN A 136 -3.59 -10.88 14.29
N MET A 137 -2.84 -9.95 13.69
CA MET A 137 -1.62 -10.24 12.93
C MET A 137 -0.49 -10.70 13.85
N ARG A 138 0.42 -11.52 13.32
CA ARG A 138 1.59 -11.98 14.03
C ARG A 138 2.87 -11.34 13.48
N ALA A 139 3.72 -10.88 14.39
CA ALA A 139 5.07 -10.45 14.06
C ALA A 139 5.94 -11.62 13.59
N ALA A 140 7.15 -11.35 13.12
CA ALA A 140 8.07 -12.35 12.58
C ALA A 140 8.45 -13.46 13.58
N ASP A 141 8.43 -13.17 14.86
CA ASP A 141 8.67 -14.15 15.93
C ASP A 141 7.46 -15.05 16.25
N GLY A 142 6.31 -14.81 15.59
CA GLY A 142 5.06 -15.53 15.78
C GLY A 142 4.17 -15.01 16.92
N ASN A 143 4.63 -14.03 17.69
CA ASN A 143 3.81 -13.33 18.67
C ASN A 143 2.94 -12.28 18.00
N PHE A 144 1.90 -11.80 18.69
CA PHE A 144 1.16 -10.62 18.23
C PHE A 144 2.03 -9.37 18.31
N PHE A 145 1.75 -8.36 17.47
CA PHE A 145 2.47 -7.10 17.56
C PHE A 145 2.37 -6.50 18.96
N ALA A 146 3.52 -6.12 19.53
CA ALA A 146 3.62 -5.70 20.95
C ALA A 146 3.03 -4.30 21.20
N SER A 147 2.82 -3.51 20.16
CA SER A 147 2.32 -2.13 20.28
C SER A 147 1.68 -1.66 18.97
N LYS A 148 0.84 -0.62 19.05
CA LYS A 148 0.32 0.07 17.86
C LYS A 148 1.47 0.48 16.93
N LYS A 149 2.57 1.00 17.46
CA LYS A 149 3.72 1.41 16.66
C LYS A 149 4.28 0.28 15.77
N ALA A 150 4.29 -0.94 16.28
CA ALA A 150 4.78 -2.11 15.52
C ALA A 150 3.74 -2.67 14.54
N GLY A 151 2.45 -2.54 14.86
CA GLY A 151 1.33 -3.12 14.12
C GLY A 151 0.44 -2.10 13.39
N ASP A 152 0.88 -0.86 13.21
CA ASP A 152 0.13 0.23 12.55
C ASP A 152 0.03 -0.05 11.04
N SER A 153 -0.89 -0.96 10.67
CA SER A 153 -1.07 -1.44 9.30
C SER A 153 -2.06 -0.57 8.52
N GLU A 154 -1.70 -0.18 7.28
CA GLU A 154 -2.44 0.80 6.49
C GLU A 154 -2.83 0.29 5.10
N GLY A 155 -1.89 0.02 4.21
CA GLY A 155 -2.18 -0.45 2.87
C GLY A 155 -2.16 -1.97 2.76
N LEU A 156 -3.03 -2.51 1.91
CA LEU A 156 -3.17 -3.95 1.65
C LEU A 156 -3.18 -4.25 0.15
N ALA A 157 -2.26 -5.11 -0.29
CA ALA A 157 -2.36 -5.77 -1.60
C ALA A 157 -2.44 -7.28 -1.39
N PHE A 158 -3.30 -7.96 -2.16
CA PHE A 158 -3.55 -9.38 -1.98
C PHE A 158 -3.49 -10.12 -3.32
N ARG A 159 -2.66 -11.16 -3.40
CA ARG A 159 -2.57 -12.01 -4.58
C ARG A 159 -2.28 -13.47 -4.18
N ASP A 160 -3.04 -14.39 -4.71
CA ASP A 160 -2.83 -15.85 -4.55
C ASP A 160 -2.62 -16.28 -3.09
N GLY A 161 -3.43 -15.75 -2.17
CA GLY A 161 -3.39 -16.11 -0.75
C GLY A 161 -2.25 -15.46 0.06
N LEU A 162 -1.37 -14.69 -0.59
CA LEU A 162 -0.33 -13.90 0.07
C LEU A 162 -0.80 -12.44 0.20
N ALA A 163 -0.89 -11.96 1.43
CA ALA A 163 -1.20 -10.56 1.74
C ALA A 163 0.11 -9.78 1.89
N LEU A 164 0.23 -8.65 1.20
CA LEU A 164 1.28 -7.66 1.40
C LEU A 164 0.67 -6.48 2.15
N VAL A 165 1.28 -6.11 3.27
CA VAL A 165 0.77 -5.07 4.17
C VAL A 165 1.83 -4.02 4.37
N SER A 166 1.49 -2.76 4.17
CA SER A 166 2.34 -1.64 4.57
C SER A 166 2.06 -1.20 6.00
N PHE A 167 3.10 -0.77 6.68
CA PHE A 167 3.05 -0.31 8.06
C PHE A 167 3.57 1.11 8.18
N GLU A 168 2.87 1.91 8.98
CA GLU A 168 3.32 3.23 9.41
C GLU A 168 4.37 3.17 10.51
N GLN A 169 4.80 4.31 11.01
CA GLN A 169 5.76 4.53 12.09
C GLN A 169 7.11 3.82 11.89
N GLU A 170 7.10 2.56 11.54
CA GLU A 170 8.25 1.79 11.05
C GLU A 170 7.99 1.46 9.60
N HIS A 171 8.17 2.45 8.71
CA HIS A 171 7.81 2.38 7.30
C HIS A 171 8.39 1.15 6.61
N ARG A 172 7.55 0.15 6.38
CA ARG A 172 7.94 -1.14 5.79
C ARG A 172 6.75 -1.83 5.13
N ILE A 173 7.05 -2.84 4.32
CA ILE A 173 6.06 -3.77 3.78
C ILE A 173 6.41 -5.16 4.28
N GLU A 174 5.41 -5.90 4.75
CA GLU A 174 5.52 -7.28 5.20
C GLU A 174 4.49 -8.15 4.47
N ALA A 175 4.83 -9.43 4.29
CA ALA A 175 3.99 -10.42 3.66
C ALA A 175 3.47 -11.44 4.68
N PHE A 176 2.24 -11.94 4.44
CA PHE A 176 1.59 -12.95 5.28
C PHE A 176 0.95 -14.02 4.40
N ASP A 177 1.35 -15.27 4.55
CA ASP A 177 0.80 -16.40 3.80
C ASP A 177 -0.49 -16.91 4.45
N LEU A 178 -1.59 -16.23 4.14
CA LEU A 178 -2.91 -16.57 4.67
C LEU A 178 -3.47 -17.86 4.06
N GLU A 179 -2.99 -18.27 2.88
CA GLU A 179 -3.38 -19.54 2.26
C GLU A 179 -2.69 -20.71 2.94
N GLY A 180 -1.40 -20.59 3.25
CA GLY A 180 -0.61 -21.67 3.85
C GLY A 180 -0.87 -21.88 5.34
N CYS A 181 -0.90 -20.81 6.12
CA CYS A 181 -1.00 -20.87 7.59
C CYS A 181 -2.24 -20.21 8.18
N GLY A 182 -3.10 -19.58 7.38
CA GLY A 182 -4.24 -18.83 7.91
C GLY A 182 -3.77 -17.71 8.84
N THR A 183 -4.39 -17.62 10.03
CA THR A 183 -4.05 -16.59 11.02
C THR A 183 -2.77 -16.87 11.80
N ALA A 184 -2.16 -18.06 11.64
CA ALA A 184 -0.83 -18.38 12.16
C ALA A 184 0.30 -17.81 11.28
N ALA A 185 -0.01 -17.25 10.11
CA ALA A 185 0.95 -16.58 9.24
C ALA A 185 1.70 -15.47 10.01
N ARG A 186 3.03 -15.43 9.87
CA ARG A 186 3.92 -14.47 10.52
C ARG A 186 4.35 -13.41 9.53
N ALA A 187 4.66 -12.23 10.03
CA ALA A 187 5.24 -11.17 9.21
C ALA A 187 6.56 -11.59 8.57
N ALA A 188 6.62 -11.63 7.25
CA ALA A 188 7.83 -11.85 6.46
C ALA A 188 8.22 -10.53 5.79
N ARG A 189 9.43 -10.01 6.08
CA ARG A 189 9.88 -8.73 5.53
C ARG A 189 9.96 -8.76 4.01
N VAL A 190 9.23 -7.87 3.35
CA VAL A 190 9.34 -7.60 1.92
C VAL A 190 10.42 -6.54 1.68
N VAL A 191 10.24 -5.35 2.27
CA VAL A 191 11.12 -4.20 2.08
C VAL A 191 10.90 -3.17 3.18
N ASP A 192 11.96 -2.42 3.54
CA ASP A 192 11.80 -1.16 4.27
C ASP A 192 11.56 -0.02 3.28
N LEU A 193 10.71 0.92 3.65
CA LEU A 193 10.35 2.05 2.81
C LEU A 193 11.20 3.30 3.17
N PRO A 194 11.39 4.22 2.22
CA PRO A 194 12.14 5.44 2.48
C PRO A 194 11.39 6.36 3.45
N SER A 195 12.14 7.00 4.34
CA SER A 195 11.63 8.07 5.22
C SER A 195 11.68 9.47 4.62
N VAL A 196 12.21 9.58 3.39
CA VAL A 196 12.26 10.82 2.59
C VAL A 196 11.91 10.47 1.16
N ILE A 197 10.94 11.19 0.56
CA ILE A 197 10.50 11.00 -0.82
C ILE A 197 10.39 12.38 -1.47
N LEU A 198 11.01 12.54 -2.65
CA LEU A 198 11.00 13.81 -3.38
C LEU A 198 11.40 15.00 -2.48
N ASP A 199 12.47 14.81 -1.70
CA ASP A 199 13.02 15.77 -0.72
C ASP A 199 12.08 16.13 0.44
N GLN A 200 11.03 15.34 0.64
CA GLN A 200 10.09 15.51 1.75
C GLN A 200 10.18 14.36 2.74
N ARG A 201 10.24 14.71 4.01
CA ARG A 201 10.16 13.73 5.08
C ARG A 201 8.75 13.12 5.14
N VAL A 202 8.70 11.80 5.16
CA VAL A 202 7.47 11.05 5.46
C VAL A 202 7.25 11.12 6.97
N PRO A 203 6.15 11.70 7.45
CA PRO A 203 5.86 11.75 8.88
C PRO A 203 5.61 10.35 9.45
N ASN A 204 5.92 10.15 10.72
CA ASN A 204 5.74 8.82 11.34
C ASN A 204 4.28 8.33 11.37
N ASN A 205 3.32 9.25 11.43
CA ASN A 205 1.88 8.98 11.45
C ASN A 205 1.19 9.24 10.11
N ARG A 206 1.94 9.18 9.03
CA ARG A 206 1.47 9.27 7.64
C ARG A 206 2.48 8.51 6.80
N GLY A 207 2.12 7.38 6.35
CA GLY A 207 3.06 6.49 5.70
C GLY A 207 2.61 6.03 4.34
N ALA A 208 2.92 4.81 4.05
CA ALA A 208 2.49 4.09 2.87
C ALA A 208 1.05 3.61 3.07
N GLU A 209 0.09 4.48 2.83
CA GLU A 209 -1.34 4.17 2.96
C GLU A 209 -1.85 3.33 1.78
N ALA A 210 -1.35 3.60 0.59
CA ALA A 210 -1.80 2.96 -0.63
C ALA A 210 -0.79 1.91 -1.11
N LEU A 211 -1.26 0.69 -1.35
CA LEU A 211 -0.43 -0.43 -1.80
C LEU A 211 -1.15 -1.22 -2.89
N SER A 212 -0.49 -1.46 -4.03
CA SER A 212 -1.07 -2.22 -5.13
C SER A 212 -0.05 -3.11 -5.83
N LEU A 213 -0.52 -4.20 -6.40
CA LEU A 213 0.23 -5.07 -7.30
C LEU A 213 -0.25 -4.85 -8.73
N PHE A 214 0.64 -4.41 -9.61
CA PHE A 214 0.36 -4.36 -11.04
C PHE A 214 0.14 -5.75 -11.65
N GLY A 215 -0.46 -5.80 -12.84
CA GLY A 215 -0.67 -7.05 -13.57
C GLY A 215 0.62 -7.84 -13.82
N ASP A 216 1.73 -7.16 -14.05
CA ASP A 216 3.07 -7.74 -14.20
C ASP A 216 3.71 -8.20 -12.87
N GLY A 217 3.07 -7.98 -11.73
CA GLY A 217 3.57 -8.35 -10.40
C GLY A 217 4.44 -7.28 -9.74
N ALA A 218 4.65 -6.13 -10.36
CA ALA A 218 5.38 -5.04 -9.72
C ALA A 218 4.58 -4.45 -8.55
N LEU A 219 5.28 -4.15 -7.46
CA LEU A 219 4.69 -3.56 -6.26
C LEU A 219 4.78 -2.04 -6.33
N GLN A 220 3.64 -1.37 -6.21
CA GLN A 220 3.55 0.08 -6.12
C GLN A 220 3.11 0.51 -4.73
N VAL A 221 3.69 1.59 -4.25
CA VAL A 221 3.37 2.21 -2.97
C VAL A 221 3.08 3.69 -3.14
N GLY A 222 2.04 4.17 -2.49
CA GLY A 222 1.65 5.57 -2.41
C GLY A 222 1.63 6.06 -0.98
N PHE A 223 1.96 7.34 -0.78
CA PHE A 223 2.14 7.91 0.56
C PHE A 223 1.14 9.01 0.86
N GLU A 224 0.57 8.98 2.05
CA GLU A 224 -0.29 10.05 2.59
C GLU A 224 0.56 11.26 3.01
N VAL A 225 1.34 11.80 2.10
CA VAL A 225 2.14 13.00 2.35
C VAL A 225 1.47 14.21 1.73
N ARG A 226 1.28 15.24 2.51
CA ARG A 226 0.69 16.51 2.05
C ARG A 226 1.75 17.41 1.47
N ASN A 227 1.75 17.58 0.16
CA ASN A 227 2.43 18.70 -0.49
C ASN A 227 1.50 19.38 -1.50
N LEU A 228 1.89 20.57 -1.95
CA LEU A 228 1.07 21.38 -2.87
C LEU A 228 0.94 20.77 -4.28
N GLU A 229 1.72 19.74 -4.59
CA GLU A 229 1.82 19.17 -5.92
C GLU A 229 1.20 17.76 -6.06
N GLY A 230 0.80 17.12 -4.97
CA GLY A 230 0.18 15.81 -4.96
C GLY A 230 0.83 14.80 -4.01
N SER A 231 0.22 13.63 -3.88
CA SER A 231 0.76 12.49 -3.14
C SER A 231 1.85 11.77 -3.93
N PRO A 232 3.02 11.53 -3.36
CA PRO A 232 4.04 10.72 -4.04
C PRO A 232 3.61 9.26 -4.09
N ALA A 233 3.83 8.64 -5.25
CA ALA A 233 3.70 7.20 -5.45
C ALA A 233 4.80 6.70 -6.38
N GLY A 234 5.29 5.48 -6.14
CA GLY A 234 6.36 4.90 -6.94
C GLY A 234 6.41 3.37 -6.85
N ARG A 235 7.18 2.77 -7.75
CA ARG A 235 7.44 1.32 -7.77
C ARG A 235 8.55 0.95 -6.79
N VAL A 236 8.36 -0.12 -6.05
CA VAL A 236 9.40 -0.68 -5.19
C VAL A 236 10.48 -1.33 -6.07
N ILE A 237 11.74 -0.95 -5.90
CA ILE A 237 12.88 -1.54 -6.61
C ILE A 237 13.92 -2.15 -5.67
N GLY A 238 13.89 -1.81 -4.39
CA GLY A 238 14.83 -2.35 -3.41
C GLY A 238 14.60 -1.76 -2.02
N HIS A 239 15.53 -2.07 -1.13
CA HIS A 239 15.48 -1.59 0.24
C HIS A 239 15.54 -0.06 0.29
N LYS A 240 14.48 0.56 0.80
CA LYS A 240 14.30 2.02 0.88
C LYS A 240 14.39 2.75 -0.46
N THR A 241 14.19 2.05 -1.57
CA THR A 241 14.36 2.62 -2.91
C THR A 241 13.07 2.46 -3.73
N LEU A 242 12.66 3.54 -4.37
CA LEU A 242 11.53 3.58 -5.29
C LEU A 242 11.98 4.11 -6.65
N ALA A 243 11.43 3.53 -7.71
CA ALA A 243 11.55 4.04 -9.08
C ALA A 243 10.25 4.70 -9.53
N ASP A 244 10.33 5.43 -10.63
CA ASP A 244 9.18 6.06 -11.30
C ASP A 244 8.29 6.86 -10.34
N VAL A 245 8.91 7.52 -9.35
CA VAL A 245 8.16 8.28 -8.37
C VAL A 245 7.48 9.46 -9.03
N SER A 246 6.17 9.43 -9.03
CA SER A 246 5.30 10.48 -9.55
C SER A 246 4.51 11.14 -8.42
N ARG A 247 3.96 12.34 -8.72
CA ARG A 247 3.02 13.01 -7.83
C ARG A 247 1.61 12.82 -8.36
N LEU A 248 0.81 12.10 -7.62
CA LEU A 248 -0.61 11.96 -7.93
C LEU A 248 -1.32 13.24 -7.51
N TYR A 249 -1.88 13.95 -8.49
CA TYR A 249 -2.59 15.19 -8.25
C TYR A 249 -3.72 15.00 -7.23
N GLN A 250 -3.75 15.88 -6.24
CA GLN A 250 -4.78 15.94 -5.22
C GLN A 250 -5.61 17.20 -5.41
N PRO A 251 -6.93 17.09 -5.53
CA PRO A 251 -7.76 18.26 -5.42
C PRO A 251 -7.79 18.73 -3.96
N ASP A 252 -7.38 19.98 -3.72
CA ASP A 252 -7.43 20.65 -2.41
C ASP A 252 -6.82 19.83 -1.26
N SER A 253 -7.53 19.64 -0.17
CA SER A 253 -7.07 18.98 1.06
C SER A 253 -7.16 17.45 1.06
N TYR A 254 -7.37 16.80 -0.09
CA TYR A 254 -7.45 15.34 -0.18
C TYR A 254 -6.07 14.71 -0.18
N LEU A 255 -5.92 13.57 0.49
CA LEU A 255 -4.70 12.78 0.58
C LEU A 255 -4.97 11.40 -0.02
N LEU A 256 -3.97 10.80 -0.68
CA LEU A 256 -4.06 9.44 -1.17
C LEU A 256 -4.10 8.48 0.01
N THR A 257 -5.13 7.64 0.06
CA THR A 257 -5.34 6.66 1.14
C THR A 257 -5.44 5.23 0.65
N ASP A 258 -5.66 5.01 -0.65
CA ASP A 258 -5.64 3.67 -1.21
C ASP A 258 -5.45 3.72 -2.73
N MET A 259 -5.00 2.62 -3.33
CA MET A 259 -4.96 2.42 -4.76
C MET A 259 -5.06 0.94 -5.10
N ASP A 260 -5.70 0.63 -6.22
CA ASP A 260 -5.74 -0.73 -6.74
C ASP A 260 -5.66 -0.75 -8.26
N TYR A 261 -5.14 -1.84 -8.80
CA TYR A 261 -4.92 -2.04 -10.22
C TYR A 261 -5.74 -3.22 -10.73
N HIS A 262 -6.54 -3.00 -11.76
CA HIS A 262 -7.29 -4.04 -12.43
C HIS A 262 -7.24 -3.91 -13.95
N GLY A 263 -6.71 -4.93 -14.63
CA GLY A 263 -6.51 -4.89 -16.08
C GLY A 263 -5.51 -3.81 -16.49
N GLU A 264 -5.95 -2.78 -17.17
CA GLU A 264 -5.16 -1.60 -17.56
C GLU A 264 -5.53 -0.36 -16.75
N MET A 265 -6.46 -0.48 -15.80
CA MET A 265 -6.98 0.63 -15.02
C MET A 265 -6.35 0.69 -13.64
N MET A 266 -6.01 1.88 -13.19
CA MET A 266 -5.60 2.18 -11.83
C MET A 266 -6.69 3.02 -11.15
N ALA A 267 -7.20 2.54 -10.04
CA ALA A 267 -8.08 3.29 -9.15
C ALA A 267 -7.26 3.92 -8.01
N HIS A 268 -7.54 5.18 -7.72
CA HIS A 268 -6.95 5.89 -6.58
C HIS A 268 -8.06 6.39 -5.69
N VAL A 269 -7.93 6.17 -4.39
CA VAL A 269 -8.85 6.67 -3.36
C VAL A 269 -8.17 7.81 -2.61
N PHE A 270 -8.86 8.95 -2.56
CA PHE A 270 -8.39 10.13 -1.83
C PHE A 270 -9.38 10.48 -0.73
N ARG A 271 -8.88 10.78 0.46
CA ARG A 271 -9.66 11.13 1.64
C ARG A 271 -9.33 12.54 2.12
N ALA A 272 -10.33 13.29 2.50
CA ALA A 272 -10.19 14.57 3.19
C ALA A 272 -11.08 14.58 4.41
N TYR A 273 -10.58 15.14 5.51
CA TYR A 273 -11.35 15.39 6.71
C TYR A 273 -11.53 16.89 6.93
N ASP A 274 -12.74 17.28 7.27
CA ASP A 274 -13.11 18.65 7.64
C ASP A 274 -13.99 18.58 8.89
N PRO A 275 -13.70 19.36 9.95
CA PRO A 275 -14.45 19.31 11.20
C PRO A 275 -15.94 19.63 11.06
N ILE A 276 -16.33 20.41 10.03
CA ILE A 276 -17.71 20.81 9.77
C ILE A 276 -18.38 19.88 8.78
N ARG A 277 -17.66 19.45 7.73
CA ARG A 277 -18.20 18.66 6.62
C ARG A 277 -17.97 17.16 6.77
N GLY A 278 -17.22 16.73 7.78
CA GLY A 278 -16.84 15.34 8.02
C GLY A 278 -15.84 14.79 7.00
N THR A 279 -15.76 13.47 6.94
CA THR A 279 -14.93 12.74 5.98
C THR A 279 -15.54 12.79 4.58
N ARG A 280 -14.70 13.07 3.61
CA ARG A 280 -15.05 13.08 2.19
C ARG A 280 -14.09 12.18 1.42
N VAL A 281 -14.60 11.42 0.49
CA VAL A 281 -13.82 10.49 -0.34
C VAL A 281 -13.98 10.88 -1.80
N ARG A 282 -12.90 10.74 -2.56
CA ARG A 282 -12.89 10.81 -4.03
C ARG A 282 -12.22 9.58 -4.59
N VAL A 283 -12.80 9.03 -5.64
CA VAL A 283 -12.20 7.95 -6.43
C VAL A 283 -11.85 8.51 -7.80
N ARG A 284 -10.65 8.21 -8.24
CA ARG A 284 -10.20 8.52 -9.60
C ARG A 284 -9.76 7.21 -10.26
N VAL A 285 -10.25 6.98 -11.46
CA VAL A 285 -9.82 5.87 -12.32
C VAL A 285 -9.09 6.45 -13.52
N SER A 286 -7.94 5.89 -13.86
CA SER A 286 -7.08 6.33 -14.96
C SER A 286 -6.52 5.14 -15.74
#